data_4efb2e3acdc7108b2b3619fb5f6ecb3f
#
_entry.id   4efb2e3acdc7108b2b3619fb5f6ecb3f
#
_cell.length_a   1.000
_cell.length_b   1.000
_cell.length_c   1.000
_cell.angle_alpha   90.00
_cell.angle_beta   90.00
_cell.angle_gamma   90.00
#
_symmetry.space_group_name_H-M   'P 1'
#
loop_
_entity.id
_entity.type
_entity.pdbx_description
1 polymer ?
#
loop_
_entity_poly.entity_id
_entity_poly.type
_entity_poly.pdbx_seq_one_letter_code
_entity_poly.pdbx_strand_id
1 'polypeptide(L)'
;RLTECVSSKFGMKWSDIVRTERLLYCDFVDPNADPRVYQEVEDIDKLKLVVNDFLEEHNAESKSPMPLVMFLDAIEHVLRIARILRQPQGNALLLGVGGSGRQSMSKMATYISGYELFQVEIAKGYGMTEWREDLRRCLLQAGVKDTPTSFVFTDAQVVMESFLEDVN
;
A
#
# COMPACT_ATOMS: atom_id res chain seq x y z
N ARG A 1 5.78 -25.94 -1.94
CA ARG A 1 5.14 -25.99 -3.29
C ARG A 1 5.98 -25.30 -4.37
N LEU A 2 6.45 -24.05 -4.20
CA LEU A 2 7.29 -23.36 -5.22
C LEU A 2 8.66 -24.02 -5.36
N THR A 3 9.33 -24.34 -4.25
CA THR A 3 10.62 -25.04 -4.22
C THR A 3 10.56 -26.41 -4.89
N GLU A 4 9.51 -27.18 -4.63
CA GLU A 4 9.26 -28.48 -5.27
C GLU A 4 8.99 -28.33 -6.76
N CYS A 5 8.20 -27.30 -7.14
CA CYS A 5 7.91 -27.03 -8.54
C CYS A 5 9.16 -26.61 -9.33
N VAL A 6 10.02 -25.79 -8.74
CA VAL A 6 11.30 -25.39 -9.36
C VAL A 6 12.22 -26.59 -9.52
N SER A 7 12.36 -27.41 -8.48
CA SER A 7 13.20 -28.61 -8.55
C SER A 7 12.71 -29.63 -9.57
N SER A 8 11.38 -29.87 -9.61
CA SER A 8 10.80 -30.88 -10.52
C SER A 8 10.74 -30.47 -11.98
N LYS A 9 10.48 -29.17 -12.26
CA LYS A 9 10.30 -28.67 -13.63
C LYS A 9 11.59 -28.16 -14.27
N PHE A 10 12.50 -27.59 -13.49
CA PHE A 10 13.71 -26.95 -13.99
C PHE A 10 15.00 -27.67 -13.59
N GLY A 11 14.93 -28.68 -12.70
CA GLY A 11 16.11 -29.40 -12.22
C GLY A 11 17.07 -28.52 -11.38
N MET A 12 16.63 -27.36 -10.92
CA MET A 12 17.42 -26.39 -10.17
C MET A 12 17.00 -26.40 -8.69
N LYS A 13 17.95 -26.12 -7.80
CA LYS A 13 17.61 -25.88 -6.38
C LYS A 13 17.12 -24.46 -6.21
N TRP A 14 16.22 -24.25 -5.25
CA TRP A 14 15.71 -22.91 -4.91
C TRP A 14 16.83 -21.93 -4.58
N SER A 15 17.86 -22.40 -3.84
CA SER A 15 19.06 -21.63 -3.50
C SER A 15 19.89 -21.16 -4.68
N ASP A 16 19.76 -21.81 -5.84
CA ASP A 16 20.50 -21.42 -7.06
C ASP A 16 19.82 -20.23 -7.76
N ILE A 17 18.52 -20.04 -7.50
CA ILE A 17 17.69 -18.97 -8.08
C ILE A 17 17.55 -17.79 -7.14
N VAL A 18 17.26 -18.06 -5.87
CA VAL A 18 17.04 -17.03 -4.84
C VAL A 18 18.30 -16.92 -3.97
N ARG A 19 19.00 -15.81 -4.14
CA ARG A 19 20.28 -15.54 -3.45
C ARG A 19 20.10 -14.87 -2.08
N THR A 20 18.88 -14.39 -1.78
CA THR A 20 18.55 -13.68 -0.54
C THR A 20 17.62 -14.53 0.34
N GLU A 21 17.67 -14.36 1.64
CA GLU A 21 16.75 -15.04 2.57
C GLU A 21 15.28 -14.67 2.29
N ARG A 22 15.04 -13.45 1.83
CA ARG A 22 13.72 -12.93 1.49
C ARG A 22 13.72 -12.37 0.07
N LEU A 23 12.89 -12.94 -0.77
CA LEU A 23 12.69 -12.48 -2.14
C LEU A 23 11.73 -11.27 -2.14
N LEU A 24 12.29 -10.08 -2.23
CA LEU A 24 11.56 -8.82 -2.23
C LEU A 24 11.67 -8.13 -3.60
N TYR A 25 10.58 -7.51 -4.02
CA TYR A 25 10.50 -6.75 -5.27
C TYR A 25 9.82 -5.41 -5.02
N CYS A 26 10.35 -4.35 -5.61
CA CYS A 26 9.70 -3.05 -5.66
C CYS A 26 10.22 -2.21 -6.84
N ASP A 27 9.67 -1.02 -7.02
CA ASP A 27 10.03 -0.07 -8.06
C ASP A 27 10.61 1.24 -7.53
N PHE A 28 10.82 1.33 -6.23
CA PHE A 28 11.22 2.56 -5.54
C PHE A 28 12.54 2.42 -4.77
N VAL A 29 13.36 1.38 -5.04
CA VAL A 29 14.73 1.29 -4.50
C VAL A 29 15.59 2.48 -4.94
N ASP A 30 15.29 3.02 -6.12
CA ASP A 30 15.79 4.30 -6.57
C ASP A 30 14.61 5.25 -6.76
N PRO A 31 14.35 6.14 -5.78
CA PRO A 31 13.22 7.08 -5.84
C PRO A 31 13.28 8.05 -7.03
N ASN A 32 14.50 8.33 -7.55
CA ASN A 32 14.74 9.28 -8.63
C ASN A 32 14.71 8.64 -10.02
N ALA A 33 14.56 7.33 -10.12
CA ALA A 33 14.49 6.64 -11.40
C ALA A 33 13.21 7.01 -12.17
N ASP A 34 13.37 7.38 -13.45
CA ASP A 34 12.28 7.62 -14.38
C ASP A 34 12.60 6.93 -15.74
N PRO A 35 11.83 5.92 -16.14
CA PRO A 35 10.71 5.31 -15.42
C PRO A 35 11.16 4.43 -14.24
N ARG A 36 10.32 4.33 -13.21
CA ARG A 36 10.52 3.38 -12.12
C ARG A 36 10.32 1.95 -12.61
N VAL A 37 11.34 1.11 -12.46
CA VAL A 37 11.32 -0.30 -12.89
C VAL A 37 11.07 -1.21 -11.69
N TYR A 38 10.09 -2.11 -11.83
CA TYR A 38 9.80 -3.12 -10.81
C TYR A 38 10.86 -4.22 -10.86
N GLN A 39 11.72 -4.28 -9.87
CA GLN A 39 12.89 -5.17 -9.84
C GLN A 39 13.11 -5.82 -8.48
N GLU A 40 13.96 -6.83 -8.45
CA GLU A 40 14.38 -7.49 -7.22
C GLU A 40 15.18 -6.52 -6.34
N VAL A 41 14.94 -6.60 -5.04
CA VAL A 41 15.71 -5.86 -4.02
C VAL A 41 16.94 -6.68 -3.66
N GLU A 42 18.09 -6.28 -4.17
CA GLU A 42 19.36 -6.93 -3.87
C GLU A 42 19.92 -6.49 -2.51
N ASP A 43 19.69 -5.23 -2.12
CA ASP A 43 20.19 -4.62 -0.88
C ASP A 43 19.02 -4.24 0.04
N ILE A 44 18.80 -5.06 1.08
CA ILE A 44 17.74 -4.84 2.07
C ILE A 44 18.02 -3.62 2.95
N ASP A 45 19.28 -3.31 3.24
CA ASP A 45 19.61 -2.16 4.08
C ASP A 45 19.39 -0.85 3.32
N LYS A 46 19.71 -0.81 2.03
CA LYS A 46 19.33 0.29 1.16
C LYS A 46 17.82 0.48 1.11
N LEU A 47 17.05 -0.61 0.96
CA LEU A 47 15.58 -0.53 0.99
C LEU A 47 15.05 0.07 2.29
N LYS A 48 15.60 -0.34 3.44
CA LYS A 48 15.21 0.21 4.75
C LYS A 48 15.47 1.71 4.83
N LEU A 49 16.62 2.17 4.33
CA LEU A 49 16.95 3.61 4.29
C LEU A 49 15.93 4.36 3.44
N VAL A 50 15.68 3.92 2.22
CA VAL A 50 14.73 4.56 1.30
C VAL A 50 13.31 4.62 1.90
N VAL A 51 12.84 3.56 2.55
CA VAL A 51 11.51 3.57 3.18
C VAL A 51 11.45 4.51 4.39
N ASN A 52 12.53 4.61 5.16
CA ASN A 52 12.60 5.57 6.27
C ASN A 52 12.65 7.02 5.76
N ASP A 53 13.39 7.30 4.67
CA ASP A 53 13.41 8.62 4.04
C ASP A 53 12.00 9.04 3.59
N PHE A 54 11.26 8.16 2.93
CA PHE A 54 9.85 8.40 2.59
C PHE A 54 8.95 8.62 3.82
N LEU A 55 9.20 7.93 4.92
CA LEU A 55 8.46 8.13 6.16
C LEU A 55 8.76 9.51 6.77
N GLU A 56 10.01 9.94 6.76
CA GLU A 56 10.42 11.27 7.22
C GLU A 56 9.83 12.37 6.36
N GLU A 57 9.88 12.24 5.03
CA GLU A 57 9.24 13.16 4.10
C GLU A 57 7.73 13.27 4.35
N HIS A 58 7.02 12.12 4.41
CA HIS A 58 5.60 12.09 4.72
C HIS A 58 5.30 12.80 6.05
N ASN A 59 6.09 12.54 7.09
CA ASN A 59 5.88 13.14 8.42
C ASN A 59 6.17 14.65 8.44
N ALA A 60 7.07 15.13 7.58
CA ALA A 60 7.36 16.55 7.44
C ALA A 60 6.22 17.31 6.73
N GLU A 61 5.55 16.68 5.78
CA GLU A 61 4.46 17.27 4.99
C GLU A 61 3.08 17.11 5.64
N SER A 62 2.91 16.03 6.42
CA SER A 62 1.61 15.63 6.97
C SER A 62 1.20 16.41 8.21
N LYS A 63 -0.07 16.83 8.26
CA LYS A 63 -0.70 17.36 9.48
C LYS A 63 -0.89 16.28 10.56
N SER A 64 -0.80 15.01 10.20
CA SER A 64 -0.95 13.84 11.08
C SER A 64 0.24 12.89 10.90
N PRO A 65 1.41 13.22 11.47
CA PRO A 65 2.60 12.40 11.33
C PRO A 65 2.40 11.00 11.92
N MET A 66 3.04 10.02 11.32
CA MET A 66 3.00 8.63 11.76
C MET A 66 4.30 8.29 12.52
N PRO A 67 4.28 8.17 13.86
CA PRO A 67 5.44 7.75 14.64
C PRO A 67 5.63 6.23 14.51
N LEU A 68 6.20 5.80 13.38
CA LEU A 68 6.40 4.40 13.06
C LEU A 68 7.88 4.04 13.08
N VAL A 69 8.15 2.78 13.41
CA VAL A 69 9.45 2.15 13.18
C VAL A 69 9.28 1.13 12.06
N MET A 70 9.97 1.34 10.94
CA MET A 70 9.89 0.45 9.78
C MET A 70 10.85 -0.73 9.91
N PHE A 71 10.39 -1.79 10.60
CA PHE A 71 11.09 -3.08 10.61
C PHE A 71 10.78 -3.88 9.33
N LEU A 72 11.60 -4.86 9.02
CA LEU A 72 11.58 -5.56 7.72
C LEU A 72 10.21 -6.17 7.38
N ASP A 73 9.51 -6.76 8.36
CA ASP A 73 8.18 -7.34 8.09
C ASP A 73 7.14 -6.25 7.77
N ALA A 74 7.23 -5.06 8.40
CA ALA A 74 6.39 -3.92 8.05
C ALA A 74 6.67 -3.43 6.63
N ILE A 75 7.94 -3.33 6.26
CA ILE A 75 8.37 -2.97 4.90
C ILE A 75 7.82 -3.98 3.89
N GLU A 76 7.91 -5.27 4.18
CA GLU A 76 7.36 -6.32 3.30
C GLU A 76 5.86 -6.15 3.08
N HIS A 77 5.08 -5.76 4.10
CA HIS A 77 3.67 -5.44 3.94
C HIS A 77 3.45 -4.20 3.07
N VAL A 78 4.25 -3.16 3.25
CA VAL A 78 4.21 -1.95 2.39
C VAL A 78 4.50 -2.31 0.94
N LEU A 79 5.52 -3.13 0.67
CA LEU A 79 5.85 -3.62 -0.68
C LEU A 79 4.69 -4.36 -1.34
N ARG A 80 3.99 -5.23 -0.57
CA ARG A 80 2.83 -5.98 -1.07
C ARG A 80 1.68 -5.05 -1.44
N ILE A 81 1.38 -4.05 -0.60
CA ILE A 81 0.31 -3.09 -0.88
C ILE A 81 0.69 -2.21 -2.08
N ALA A 82 1.90 -1.66 -2.13
CA ALA A 82 2.38 -0.86 -3.25
C ALA A 82 2.31 -1.63 -4.57
N ARG A 83 2.69 -2.93 -4.56
CA ARG A 83 2.54 -3.81 -5.72
C ARG A 83 1.08 -3.93 -6.18
N ILE A 84 0.13 -4.04 -5.26
CA ILE A 84 -1.30 -4.13 -5.59
C ILE A 84 -1.77 -2.82 -6.21
N LEU A 85 -1.40 -1.67 -5.62
CA LEU A 85 -1.79 -0.35 -6.13
C LEU A 85 -1.31 -0.10 -7.57
N ARG A 86 -0.17 -0.68 -7.97
CA ARG A 86 0.34 -0.61 -9.35
C ARG A 86 -0.46 -1.41 -10.37
N GLN A 87 -1.23 -2.39 -9.94
CA GLN A 87 -2.02 -3.21 -10.86
C GLN A 87 -3.25 -2.44 -11.31
N PRO A 88 -3.65 -2.59 -12.59
CA PRO A 88 -4.94 -2.07 -13.03
C PRO A 88 -6.07 -2.60 -12.13
N GLN A 89 -6.91 -1.71 -11.65
CA GLN A 89 -8.00 -2.06 -10.70
C GLN A 89 -7.50 -2.76 -9.42
N GLY A 90 -6.30 -2.41 -8.96
CA GLY A 90 -5.69 -3.01 -7.79
C GLY A 90 -6.44 -2.68 -6.50
N ASN A 91 -7.09 -3.70 -5.91
CA ASN A 91 -7.80 -3.59 -4.64
C ASN A 91 -7.20 -4.53 -3.62
N ALA A 92 -7.07 -4.10 -2.37
CA ALA A 92 -6.50 -4.88 -1.29
C ALA A 92 -7.47 -5.01 -0.12
N LEU A 93 -7.70 -6.25 0.33
CA LEU A 93 -8.38 -6.52 1.58
C LEU A 93 -7.35 -6.90 2.66
N LEU A 94 -7.22 -6.06 3.68
CA LEU A 94 -6.25 -6.24 4.76
C LEU A 94 -6.93 -6.77 6.02
N LEU A 95 -6.72 -8.04 6.32
CA LEU A 95 -7.25 -8.69 7.52
C LEU A 95 -6.17 -8.78 8.61
N GLY A 96 -6.58 -8.64 9.86
CA GLY A 96 -5.68 -8.76 11.02
C GLY A 96 -6.29 -8.21 12.30
N VAL A 97 -5.59 -8.41 13.41
CA VAL A 97 -6.00 -7.90 14.72
C VAL A 97 -5.92 -6.39 14.80
N GLY A 98 -6.69 -5.77 15.70
CA GLY A 98 -6.61 -4.34 15.97
C GLY A 98 -5.18 -3.91 16.35
N GLY A 99 -4.74 -2.75 15.89
CA GLY A 99 -3.40 -2.23 16.17
C GLY A 99 -2.26 -2.84 15.35
N SER A 100 -2.53 -3.73 14.38
CA SER A 100 -1.49 -4.35 13.54
C SER A 100 -0.86 -3.42 12.49
N GLY A 101 -1.14 -2.12 12.52
CA GLY A 101 -0.54 -1.13 11.62
C GLY A 101 -1.07 -1.12 10.18
N ARG A 102 -2.12 -1.89 9.86
CA ARG A 102 -2.69 -1.98 8.50
C ARG A 102 -2.97 -0.62 7.86
N GLN A 103 -3.59 0.30 8.60
CA GLN A 103 -3.87 1.65 8.08
C GLN A 103 -2.60 2.43 7.80
N SER A 104 -1.63 2.38 8.71
CA SER A 104 -0.36 3.09 8.56
C SER A 104 0.44 2.56 7.37
N MET A 105 0.46 1.24 7.18
CA MET A 105 1.13 0.62 6.03
C MET A 105 0.41 0.93 4.72
N SER A 106 -0.93 1.01 4.72
CA SER A 106 -1.69 1.44 3.55
C SER A 106 -1.39 2.90 3.19
N LYS A 107 -1.36 3.80 4.18
CA LYS A 107 -1.00 5.22 3.99
C LYS A 107 0.42 5.35 3.44
N MET A 108 1.36 4.60 4.01
CA MET A 108 2.76 4.61 3.58
C MET A 108 2.91 4.09 2.14
N ALA A 109 2.27 2.98 1.81
CA ALA A 109 2.27 2.43 0.45
C ALA A 109 1.64 3.40 -0.56
N THR A 110 0.56 4.07 -0.18
CA THR A 110 -0.10 5.12 -0.98
C THR A 110 0.87 6.27 -1.26
N TYR A 111 1.54 6.78 -0.23
CA TYR A 111 2.52 7.86 -0.35
C TYR A 111 3.69 7.49 -1.26
N ILE A 112 4.34 6.35 -1.01
CA ILE A 112 5.46 5.85 -1.83
C ILE A 112 5.06 5.66 -3.30
N SER A 113 3.81 5.25 -3.54
CA SER A 113 3.29 5.06 -4.90
C SER A 113 2.95 6.38 -5.61
N GLY A 114 3.04 7.52 -4.92
CA GLY A 114 2.69 8.83 -5.46
C GLY A 114 1.18 9.03 -5.65
N TYR A 115 0.37 8.34 -4.86
CA TYR A 115 -1.08 8.43 -4.92
C TYR A 115 -1.61 9.34 -3.81
N GLU A 116 -2.66 10.08 -4.10
CA GLU A 116 -3.40 10.83 -3.09
C GLU A 116 -4.21 9.88 -2.21
N LEU A 117 -4.13 10.09 -0.90
CA LEU A 117 -4.93 9.34 0.05
C LEU A 117 -6.33 9.95 0.17
N PHE A 118 -7.34 9.14 -0.06
CA PHE A 118 -8.72 9.49 0.27
C PHE A 118 -9.24 8.59 1.39
N GLN A 119 -9.68 9.19 2.48
CA GLN A 119 -10.26 8.49 3.62
C GLN A 119 -11.46 9.27 4.13
N VAL A 120 -12.58 8.59 4.40
CA VAL A 120 -13.79 9.19 4.93
C VAL A 120 -13.61 9.51 6.41
N GLU A 121 -14.05 10.68 6.82
CA GLU A 121 -14.08 11.10 8.23
C GLU A 121 -15.51 11.04 8.77
N ILE A 122 -15.76 10.11 9.68
CA ILE A 122 -17.09 9.90 10.26
C ILE A 122 -17.33 10.94 11.36
N ALA A 123 -18.28 11.85 11.10
CA ALA A 123 -18.74 12.84 12.03
C ALA A 123 -20.08 12.43 12.65
N LYS A 124 -20.52 13.18 13.68
CA LYS A 124 -21.85 12.97 14.28
C LYS A 124 -22.97 13.20 13.25
N GLY A 125 -23.81 12.19 13.06
CA GLY A 125 -24.91 12.24 12.10
C GLY A 125 -24.51 11.87 10.68
N TYR A 126 -23.31 11.33 10.46
CA TYR A 126 -22.86 10.85 9.16
C TYR A 126 -23.75 9.71 8.68
N GLY A 127 -24.34 9.87 7.50
CA GLY A 127 -25.28 8.92 6.90
C GLY A 127 -25.05 8.77 5.39
N MET A 128 -26.05 8.22 4.71
CA MET A 128 -25.96 7.94 3.26
C MET A 128 -25.73 9.18 2.39
N THR A 129 -26.24 10.34 2.80
CA THR A 129 -26.07 11.58 2.04
C THR A 129 -24.60 12.02 2.06
N GLU A 130 -23.98 12.07 3.22
CA GLU A 130 -22.57 12.43 3.42
C GLU A 130 -21.66 11.39 2.76
N TRP A 131 -21.99 10.11 2.90
CA TRP A 131 -21.28 9.01 2.28
C TRP A 131 -21.23 9.15 0.75
N ARG A 132 -22.38 9.37 0.11
CA ARG A 132 -22.44 9.52 -1.35
C ARG A 132 -21.72 10.77 -1.83
N GLU A 133 -21.76 11.84 -1.05
CA GLU A 133 -21.00 13.05 -1.37
C GLU A 133 -19.49 12.81 -1.27
N ASP A 134 -19.03 12.06 -0.29
CA ASP A 134 -17.63 11.66 -0.17
C ASP A 134 -17.18 10.77 -1.32
N LEU A 135 -17.98 9.76 -1.69
CA LEU A 135 -17.70 8.95 -2.87
C LEU A 135 -17.66 9.80 -4.15
N ARG A 136 -18.59 10.75 -4.29
CA ARG A 136 -18.59 11.68 -5.43
C ARG A 136 -17.30 12.49 -5.47
N ARG A 137 -16.82 12.99 -4.33
CA ARG A 137 -15.56 13.75 -4.25
C ARG A 137 -14.36 12.87 -4.64
N CYS A 138 -14.31 11.63 -4.12
CA CYS A 138 -13.26 10.68 -4.46
C CYS A 138 -13.23 10.40 -5.98
N LEU A 139 -14.37 10.12 -6.58
CA LEU A 139 -14.49 9.85 -8.02
C LEU A 139 -14.15 11.06 -8.88
N LEU A 140 -14.53 12.27 -8.46
CA LEU A 140 -14.16 13.51 -9.16
C LEU A 140 -12.64 13.77 -9.06
N GLN A 141 -12.03 13.49 -7.92
CA GLN A 141 -10.59 13.60 -7.76
C GLN A 141 -9.84 12.65 -8.69
N ALA A 142 -10.22 11.39 -8.70
CA ALA A 142 -9.56 10.38 -9.52
C ALA A 142 -9.85 10.55 -11.02
N GLY A 143 -11.12 10.78 -11.40
CA GLY A 143 -11.55 10.74 -12.79
C GLY A 143 -11.50 12.09 -13.51
N VAL A 144 -11.83 13.20 -12.85
CA VAL A 144 -11.88 14.53 -13.48
C VAL A 144 -10.56 15.27 -13.33
N LYS A 145 -9.95 15.20 -12.14
CA LYS A 145 -8.66 15.84 -11.90
C LYS A 145 -7.47 14.99 -12.34
N ASP A 146 -7.73 13.75 -12.79
CA ASP A 146 -6.71 12.77 -13.20
C ASP A 146 -5.63 12.56 -12.15
N THR A 147 -6.04 12.56 -10.87
CA THR A 147 -5.14 12.39 -9.74
C THR A 147 -5.20 10.95 -9.26
N PRO A 148 -4.12 10.17 -9.38
CA PRO A 148 -4.08 8.81 -8.84
C PRO A 148 -4.48 8.81 -7.36
N THR A 149 -5.55 8.10 -7.02
CA THR A 149 -6.16 8.17 -5.69
C THR A 149 -6.31 6.78 -5.09
N SER A 150 -5.88 6.64 -3.85
CA SER A 150 -6.07 5.44 -3.04
C SER A 150 -7.16 5.69 -2.00
N PHE A 151 -8.27 4.96 -2.12
CA PHE A 151 -9.38 5.02 -1.17
C PHE A 151 -9.16 4.00 -0.06
N VAL A 152 -8.95 4.49 1.16
CA VAL A 152 -8.76 3.64 2.36
C VAL A 152 -10.04 3.65 3.17
N PHE A 153 -10.67 2.47 3.28
CA PHE A 153 -11.91 2.27 4.01
C PHE A 153 -11.73 1.20 5.10
N THR A 154 -12.16 1.48 6.31
CA THR A 154 -11.90 0.63 7.48
C THR A 154 -13.19 0.30 8.22
N ASP A 155 -13.16 -0.76 9.04
CA ASP A 155 -14.31 -1.21 9.84
C ASP A 155 -14.92 -0.08 10.68
N ALA A 156 -14.07 0.82 11.21
CA ALA A 156 -14.54 1.97 12.01
C ALA A 156 -15.37 2.98 11.21
N GLN A 157 -15.28 2.94 9.89
CA GLN A 157 -16.02 3.82 8.98
C GLN A 157 -17.32 3.19 8.47
N VAL A 158 -17.51 1.89 8.69
CA VAL A 158 -18.75 1.18 8.32
C VAL A 158 -19.83 1.48 9.35
N VAL A 159 -20.51 2.62 9.19
CA VAL A 159 -21.63 3.02 10.06
C VAL A 159 -22.92 2.33 9.64
N MET A 160 -23.06 2.01 8.35
CA MET A 160 -24.21 1.35 7.76
C MET A 160 -23.75 0.28 6.76
N GLU A 161 -24.45 -0.88 6.73
CA GLU A 161 -24.13 -1.96 5.79
C GLU A 161 -24.22 -1.53 4.33
N SER A 162 -25.12 -0.61 4.02
CA SER A 162 -25.26 -0.04 2.67
C SER A 162 -24.01 0.64 2.13
N PHE A 163 -23.06 1.05 2.99
CA PHE A 163 -21.76 1.57 2.52
C PHE A 163 -20.93 0.48 1.83
N LEU A 164 -21.05 -0.76 2.30
CA LEU A 164 -20.37 -1.90 1.70
C LEU A 164 -20.94 -2.27 0.33
N GLU A 165 -22.26 -2.05 0.14
CA GLU A 165 -22.92 -2.27 -1.15
C GLU A 165 -22.43 -1.29 -2.22
N ASP A 166 -22.22 -0.02 -1.83
CA ASP A 166 -21.72 1.02 -2.75
C ASP A 166 -20.23 0.83 -3.11
N VAL A 167 -19.44 0.14 -2.27
CA VAL A 167 -18.01 -0.15 -2.52
C VAL A 167 -17.80 -1.42 -3.34
N ASN A 168 -18.75 -2.36 -3.29
CA ASN A 168 -18.65 -3.69 -3.89
C ASN A 168 -19.10 -3.66 -5.36
#